data_d359c256d6b144895171c69bcde1b1c2
#
_entry.id   d359c256d6b144895171c69bcde1b1c2
#
_cell.length_a   1.000
_cell.length_b   1.000
_cell.length_c   1.000
_cell.angle_alpha   90.00
_cell.angle_beta   90.00
_cell.angle_gamma   90.00
#
_symmetry.space_group_name_H-M   'P 1'
#
loop_
_entity.id
_entity.type
_entity.pdbx_description
1 polymer ?
#
loop_
_entity_poly.entity_id
_entity_poly.type
_entity_poly.pdbx_seq_one_letter_code
_entity_poly.pdbx_strand_id
1 'polypeptide(L)'
;MIGNLITHLIKRHWHLFWGISFDIFFQIKNQIMENLKGKKIAILTENGFEQVELTSPKKALEDAGAKVDIISPQKQKVKAWDTDHWSIELPVDMDIANANVDDYDALMIPGGVMNPDKMRTNEDCVNFARDFLSSGKPVAAICHAPQLLIETGMLKGRRLTSFPSLQTDLKNAGAIWYDREVVSDNGLITSRSPKDLNAFNLKLIEEIGEGVHEHA
;
A
#
# COMPACT_ATOMS: atom_id res chain seq x y z
N MET A 1 42.15 -34.78 30.38
CA MET A 1 41.52 -35.31 29.17
C MET A 1 39.99 -35.03 29.10
N ILE A 2 39.46 -34.04 29.79
CA ILE A 2 38.01 -33.73 29.83
C ILE A 2 37.68 -32.41 29.08
N GLY A 3 38.69 -31.59 28.76
CA GLY A 3 38.50 -30.28 28.14
C GLY A 3 38.14 -30.27 26.63
N ASN A 4 38.48 -31.33 25.90
CA ASN A 4 38.28 -31.38 24.44
C ASN A 4 36.92 -31.93 23.98
N LEU A 5 36.14 -32.57 24.88
CA LEU A 5 34.81 -33.10 24.52
C LEU A 5 33.71 -32.00 24.55
N ILE A 6 33.84 -31.03 25.46
CA ILE A 6 32.86 -29.96 25.64
C ILE A 6 32.90 -28.95 24.47
N THR A 7 34.10 -28.62 23.98
CA THR A 7 34.29 -27.71 22.85
C THR A 7 33.79 -28.29 21.52
N HIS A 8 33.81 -29.62 21.34
CA HIS A 8 33.29 -30.26 20.13
C HIS A 8 31.76 -30.39 20.12
N LEU A 9 31.13 -30.53 21.28
CA LEU A 9 29.65 -30.57 21.41
C LEU A 9 29.02 -29.18 21.21
N ILE A 10 29.63 -28.13 21.73
CA ILE A 10 29.16 -26.77 21.59
C ILE A 10 29.22 -26.32 20.11
N LYS A 11 30.31 -26.63 19.39
CA LYS A 11 30.42 -26.28 17.95
C LYS A 11 29.39 -27.01 17.07
N ARG A 12 29.02 -28.27 17.35
CA ARG A 12 28.01 -29.00 16.58
C ARG A 12 26.60 -28.47 16.81
N HIS A 13 26.28 -27.96 18.00
CA HIS A 13 24.95 -27.40 18.29
C HIS A 13 24.76 -25.97 17.75
N TRP A 14 25.84 -25.19 17.64
CA TRP A 14 25.77 -23.84 17.07
C TRP A 14 25.51 -23.85 15.56
N HIS A 15 26.04 -24.79 14.80
CA HIS A 15 25.77 -24.95 13.37
C HIS A 15 24.33 -25.39 13.09
N LEU A 16 23.73 -26.21 13.96
CA LEU A 16 22.31 -26.61 13.80
C LEU A 16 21.33 -25.49 14.14
N PHE A 17 21.61 -24.66 15.13
CA PHE A 17 20.77 -23.54 15.49
C PHE A 17 20.80 -22.40 14.44
N TRP A 18 21.96 -22.13 13.85
CA TRP A 18 22.09 -21.12 12.78
C TRP A 18 21.50 -21.59 11.46
N GLY A 19 21.63 -22.85 11.12
CA GLY A 19 21.05 -23.44 9.91
C GLY A 19 19.52 -23.42 9.93
N ILE A 20 18.91 -23.83 11.02
CA ILE A 20 17.45 -23.82 11.20
C ILE A 20 16.89 -22.39 11.18
N SER A 21 17.59 -21.44 11.80
CA SER A 21 17.18 -20.02 11.77
C SER A 21 17.28 -19.41 10.38
N PHE A 22 18.30 -19.76 9.59
CA PHE A 22 18.49 -19.25 8.24
C PHE A 22 17.49 -19.85 7.26
N ASP A 23 17.22 -21.16 7.35
CA ASP A 23 16.22 -21.83 6.50
C ASP A 23 14.80 -21.36 6.80
N ILE A 24 14.44 -21.16 8.07
CA ILE A 24 13.15 -20.61 8.47
C ILE A 24 13.01 -19.15 7.97
N PHE A 25 14.05 -18.33 8.14
CA PHE A 25 14.07 -16.97 7.65
C PHE A 25 13.95 -16.91 6.12
N PHE A 26 14.66 -17.81 5.42
CA PHE A 26 14.60 -17.89 3.97
C PHE A 26 13.24 -18.41 3.48
N GLN A 27 12.64 -19.37 4.16
CA GLN A 27 11.29 -19.85 3.84
C GLN A 27 10.22 -18.79 4.12
N ILE A 28 10.28 -18.08 5.24
CA ILE A 28 9.38 -16.97 5.55
C ILE A 28 9.53 -15.86 4.50
N LYS A 29 10.77 -15.51 4.14
CA LYS A 29 11.04 -14.52 3.08
C LYS A 29 10.48 -14.95 1.74
N ASN A 30 10.66 -16.22 1.34
CA ASN A 30 10.10 -16.74 0.08
C ASN A 30 8.56 -16.81 0.12
N GLN A 31 7.97 -17.15 1.26
CA GLN A 31 6.52 -17.18 1.45
C GLN A 31 5.91 -15.78 1.35
N ILE A 32 6.61 -14.74 1.85
CA ILE A 32 6.22 -13.33 1.69
C ILE A 32 6.41 -12.88 0.23
N MET A 33 7.50 -13.29 -0.43
CA MET A 33 7.84 -12.91 -1.81
C MET A 33 6.97 -13.58 -2.89
N GLU A 34 6.19 -14.61 -2.57
CA GLU A 34 5.26 -15.27 -3.51
C GLU A 34 3.79 -15.10 -3.12
N ASN A 35 3.51 -14.34 -2.06
CA ASN A 35 2.17 -14.25 -1.47
C ASN A 35 1.13 -13.60 -2.41
N LEU A 36 1.58 -12.76 -3.36
CA LEU A 36 0.70 -12.04 -4.29
C LEU A 36 0.78 -12.55 -5.73
N LYS A 37 1.30 -13.76 -5.94
CA LYS A 37 1.38 -14.35 -7.28
C LYS A 37 -0.01 -14.48 -7.91
N GLY A 38 -0.15 -13.92 -9.12
CA GLY A 38 -1.42 -13.89 -9.86
C GLY A 38 -2.34 -12.75 -9.47
N LYS A 39 -2.02 -11.97 -8.44
CA LYS A 39 -2.75 -10.76 -8.08
C LYS A 39 -2.42 -9.61 -9.01
N LYS A 40 -3.42 -8.78 -9.31
CA LYS A 40 -3.30 -7.57 -10.13
C LYS A 40 -3.74 -6.35 -9.33
N ILE A 41 -2.86 -5.38 -9.16
CA ILE A 41 -3.05 -4.23 -8.30
C ILE A 41 -3.14 -2.96 -9.12
N ALA A 42 -4.15 -2.14 -8.85
CA ALA A 42 -4.29 -0.82 -9.41
C ALA A 42 -3.55 0.21 -8.53
N ILE A 43 -2.69 1.04 -9.12
CA ILE A 43 -2.19 2.26 -8.47
C ILE A 43 -2.88 3.45 -9.14
N LEU A 44 -3.82 4.08 -8.45
CA LEU A 44 -4.51 5.27 -8.95
C LEU A 44 -3.73 6.53 -8.60
N THR A 45 -3.34 7.30 -9.59
CA THR A 45 -2.50 8.48 -9.40
C THR A 45 -2.67 9.55 -10.48
N GLU A 46 -2.30 10.79 -10.15
CA GLU A 46 -2.23 11.97 -11.01
C GLU A 46 -0.83 12.62 -10.88
N ASN A 47 -0.50 13.60 -11.70
CA ASN A 47 0.72 14.38 -11.60
C ASN A 47 0.86 15.06 -10.24
N GLY A 48 2.06 14.99 -9.65
CA GLY A 48 2.37 15.58 -8.36
C GLY A 48 2.19 14.61 -7.19
N PHE A 49 2.20 13.30 -7.47
CA PHE A 49 2.32 12.30 -6.41
C PHE A 49 3.73 12.34 -5.78
N GLU A 50 3.82 12.10 -4.48
CA GLU A 50 5.11 11.95 -3.81
C GLU A 50 5.83 10.71 -4.32
N GLN A 51 7.04 10.89 -4.88
CA GLN A 51 7.76 9.86 -5.61
C GLN A 51 7.88 8.56 -4.85
N VAL A 52 8.37 8.62 -3.60
CA VAL A 52 8.64 7.42 -2.81
C VAL A 52 7.35 6.72 -2.36
N GLU A 53 6.24 7.44 -2.25
CA GLU A 53 4.95 6.88 -1.85
C GLU A 53 4.26 6.08 -2.96
N LEU A 54 4.73 6.20 -4.20
CA LEU A 54 4.34 5.31 -5.29
C LEU A 54 5.41 4.23 -5.53
N THR A 55 6.67 4.63 -5.65
CA THR A 55 7.73 3.71 -6.09
C THR A 55 8.04 2.62 -5.06
N SER A 56 8.00 2.94 -3.76
CA SER A 56 8.25 1.97 -2.70
C SER A 56 7.15 0.91 -2.60
N PRO A 57 5.83 1.25 -2.50
CA PRO A 57 4.78 0.25 -2.51
C PRO A 57 4.71 -0.55 -3.81
N LYS A 58 4.88 0.11 -4.98
CA LYS A 58 4.92 -0.58 -6.28
C LYS A 58 5.98 -1.66 -6.28
N LYS A 59 7.22 -1.31 -5.88
CA LYS A 59 8.30 -2.27 -5.79
C LYS A 59 7.99 -3.41 -4.80
N ALA A 60 7.44 -3.11 -3.63
CA ALA A 60 7.11 -4.11 -2.62
C ALA A 60 6.06 -5.11 -3.11
N LEU A 61 5.03 -4.64 -3.84
CA LEU A 61 3.99 -5.45 -4.45
C LEU A 61 4.56 -6.34 -5.57
N GLU A 62 5.43 -5.79 -6.43
CA GLU A 62 6.09 -6.54 -7.50
C GLU A 62 7.06 -7.59 -6.95
N ASP A 63 7.83 -7.24 -5.91
CA ASP A 63 8.71 -8.18 -5.20
C ASP A 63 7.91 -9.32 -4.54
N ALA A 64 6.65 -9.07 -4.14
CA ALA A 64 5.72 -10.08 -3.62
C ALA A 64 5.00 -10.88 -4.71
N GLY A 65 5.29 -10.64 -5.99
CA GLY A 65 4.77 -11.40 -7.13
C GLY A 65 3.51 -10.86 -7.79
N ALA A 66 3.00 -9.69 -7.37
CA ALA A 66 1.85 -9.05 -7.99
C ALA A 66 2.20 -8.39 -9.34
N LYS A 67 1.21 -8.30 -10.22
CA LYS A 67 1.23 -7.38 -11.35
C LYS A 67 0.67 -6.03 -10.90
N VAL A 68 1.35 -4.93 -11.24
CA VAL A 68 0.93 -3.59 -10.85
C VAL A 68 0.73 -2.73 -12.09
N ASP A 69 -0.47 -2.16 -12.25
CA ASP A 69 -0.79 -1.20 -13.31
C ASP A 69 -0.96 0.21 -12.71
N ILE A 70 -0.36 1.21 -13.33
CA ILE A 70 -0.58 2.64 -13.03
C ILE A 70 -1.79 3.12 -13.81
N ILE A 71 -2.80 3.57 -13.08
CA ILE A 71 -4.07 4.10 -13.61
C ILE A 71 -4.13 5.60 -13.37
N SER A 72 -4.48 6.36 -14.40
CA SER A 72 -4.51 7.81 -14.30
C SER A 72 -5.49 8.44 -15.29
N PRO A 73 -6.02 9.65 -15.02
CA PRO A 73 -6.65 10.49 -16.04
C PRO A 73 -5.63 11.03 -17.05
N GLN A 74 -4.34 10.99 -16.76
CA GLN A 74 -3.28 11.28 -17.73
C GLN A 74 -3.12 10.11 -18.70
N LYS A 75 -3.02 10.39 -20.02
CA LYS A 75 -3.08 9.34 -21.05
C LYS A 75 -1.75 8.63 -21.32
N GLN A 76 -0.63 9.24 -21.02
CA GLN A 76 0.67 8.69 -21.40
C GLN A 76 1.60 8.51 -20.22
N LYS A 77 1.76 9.54 -19.39
CA LYS A 77 2.70 9.58 -18.29
C LYS A 77 2.15 10.39 -17.14
N VAL A 78 2.57 10.02 -15.94
CA VAL A 78 2.39 10.80 -14.71
C VAL A 78 3.76 11.24 -14.19
N LYS A 79 3.82 12.46 -13.67
CA LYS A 79 5.05 13.07 -13.18
C LYS A 79 5.05 13.16 -11.66
N ALA A 80 6.11 12.66 -11.06
CA ALA A 80 6.29 12.67 -9.63
C ALA A 80 6.77 14.02 -9.10
N TRP A 81 6.44 14.29 -7.85
CA TRP A 81 7.05 15.30 -7.01
C TRP A 81 7.98 14.62 -6.01
N ASP A 82 9.17 15.13 -5.80
CA ASP A 82 10.11 14.64 -4.81
C ASP A 82 10.53 15.82 -3.91
N THR A 83 9.97 15.82 -2.72
CA THR A 83 10.23 16.80 -1.67
C THR A 83 9.94 18.25 -2.09
N ASP A 84 10.69 18.83 -3.02
CA ASP A 84 10.65 20.25 -3.42
C ASP A 84 10.76 20.48 -4.93
N HIS A 85 10.80 19.42 -5.74
CA HIS A 85 10.95 19.52 -7.20
C HIS A 85 10.22 18.43 -7.98
N TRP A 86 9.96 18.70 -9.25
CA TRP A 86 9.48 17.70 -10.20
C TRP A 86 10.59 16.69 -10.50
N SER A 87 10.26 15.41 -10.46
CA SER A 87 11.24 14.33 -10.60
C SER A 87 10.86 13.36 -11.74
N ILE A 88 10.86 12.06 -11.49
CA ILE A 88 10.65 11.03 -12.49
C ILE A 88 9.28 11.11 -13.16
N GLU A 89 9.22 10.58 -14.38
CA GLU A 89 7.98 10.28 -15.08
C GLU A 89 7.79 8.77 -15.17
N LEU A 90 6.56 8.32 -14.93
CA LEU A 90 6.17 6.93 -15.05
C LEU A 90 5.12 6.79 -16.15
N PRO A 91 5.16 5.71 -16.96
CA PRO A 91 4.11 5.44 -17.94
C PRO A 91 2.78 5.16 -17.25
N VAL A 92 1.69 5.56 -17.87
CA VAL A 92 0.32 5.16 -17.50
C VAL A 92 0.00 3.88 -18.24
N ASP A 93 -0.39 2.85 -17.51
CA ASP A 93 -0.75 1.54 -18.07
C ASP A 93 -2.22 1.51 -18.52
N MET A 94 -3.10 2.28 -17.85
CA MET A 94 -4.52 2.33 -18.13
C MET A 94 -5.09 3.73 -17.89
N ASP A 95 -5.85 4.24 -18.86
CA ASP A 95 -6.68 5.44 -18.69
C ASP A 95 -7.83 5.12 -17.72
N ILE A 96 -8.05 5.96 -16.70
CA ILE A 96 -9.08 5.76 -15.68
C ILE A 96 -10.48 5.58 -16.30
N ALA A 97 -10.76 6.27 -17.40
CA ALA A 97 -12.05 6.16 -18.10
C ALA A 97 -12.34 4.75 -18.65
N ASN A 98 -11.32 3.90 -18.78
CA ASN A 98 -11.43 2.52 -19.26
C ASN A 98 -11.12 1.47 -18.18
N ALA A 99 -10.77 1.90 -16.96
CA ALA A 99 -10.43 1.01 -15.87
C ALA A 99 -11.68 0.37 -15.26
N ASN A 100 -11.64 -0.95 -15.04
CA ASN A 100 -12.71 -1.67 -14.36
C ASN A 100 -12.18 -2.24 -13.04
N VAL A 101 -12.91 -2.04 -11.95
CA VAL A 101 -12.58 -2.58 -10.61
C VAL A 101 -12.47 -4.11 -10.63
N ASP A 102 -13.26 -4.79 -11.46
CA ASP A 102 -13.25 -6.24 -11.55
C ASP A 102 -11.95 -6.83 -12.10
N ASP A 103 -11.17 -6.01 -12.82
CA ASP A 103 -9.87 -6.43 -13.38
C ASP A 103 -8.75 -6.42 -12.35
N TYR A 104 -8.99 -5.97 -11.11
CA TYR A 104 -7.97 -5.78 -10.08
C TYR A 104 -8.39 -6.40 -8.75
N ASP A 105 -7.40 -6.87 -7.99
CA ASP A 105 -7.59 -7.46 -6.65
C ASP A 105 -7.51 -6.41 -5.53
N ALA A 106 -6.85 -5.29 -5.75
CA ALA A 106 -6.71 -4.22 -4.76
C ALA A 106 -6.41 -2.86 -5.43
N LEU A 107 -6.64 -1.79 -4.67
CA LEU A 107 -6.32 -0.41 -5.02
C LEU A 107 -5.27 0.16 -4.07
N MET A 108 -4.25 0.82 -4.61
CA MET A 108 -3.28 1.62 -3.87
C MET A 108 -3.30 3.06 -4.37
N ILE A 109 -3.29 4.04 -3.46
CA ILE A 109 -3.32 5.47 -3.78
C ILE A 109 -2.14 6.15 -3.09
N PRO A 110 -1.13 6.63 -3.84
CA PRO A 110 -0.01 7.40 -3.30
C PRO A 110 -0.48 8.80 -2.90
N GLY A 111 0.27 9.43 -2.00
CA GLY A 111 -0.02 10.78 -1.56
C GLY A 111 0.67 11.85 -2.41
N GLY A 112 1.34 12.78 -1.75
CA GLY A 112 1.65 14.10 -2.26
C GLY A 112 0.45 15.03 -2.09
N VAL A 113 0.65 16.34 -2.11
CA VAL A 113 -0.45 17.30 -1.93
C VAL A 113 -1.26 17.45 -3.22
N MET A 114 -0.58 17.58 -4.36
CA MET A 114 -1.22 17.86 -5.64
C MET A 114 -2.01 16.68 -6.23
N ASN A 115 -1.52 15.48 -6.01
CA ASN A 115 -2.09 14.26 -6.58
C ASN A 115 -3.54 14.04 -6.13
N PRO A 116 -3.85 13.84 -4.85
CA PRO A 116 -5.22 13.62 -4.41
C PRO A 116 -6.11 14.87 -4.55
N ASP A 117 -5.54 16.08 -4.50
CA ASP A 117 -6.29 17.31 -4.71
C ASP A 117 -6.86 17.41 -6.14
N LYS A 118 -6.09 16.96 -7.14
CA LYS A 118 -6.59 16.85 -8.51
C LYS A 118 -7.58 15.70 -8.70
N MET A 119 -7.25 14.53 -8.13
CA MET A 119 -8.09 13.35 -8.29
C MET A 119 -9.48 13.52 -7.67
N ARG A 120 -9.59 14.22 -6.53
CA ARG A 120 -10.88 14.43 -5.85
C ARG A 120 -11.89 15.24 -6.67
N THR A 121 -11.44 16.00 -7.66
CA THR A 121 -12.29 16.74 -8.59
C THR A 121 -12.59 16.00 -9.90
N ASN A 122 -12.03 14.81 -10.07
CA ASN A 122 -12.26 13.94 -11.22
C ASN A 122 -13.26 12.84 -10.85
N GLU A 123 -14.44 12.85 -11.47
CA GLU A 123 -15.53 11.90 -11.15
C GLU A 123 -15.13 10.44 -11.38
N ASP A 124 -14.35 10.13 -12.42
CA ASP A 124 -13.89 8.76 -12.69
C ASP A 124 -12.96 8.26 -11.59
N CYS A 125 -12.04 9.10 -11.10
CA CYS A 125 -11.17 8.75 -9.98
C CYS A 125 -11.96 8.51 -8.68
N VAL A 126 -12.95 9.37 -8.38
CA VAL A 126 -13.80 9.24 -7.19
C VAL A 126 -14.66 7.98 -7.27
N ASN A 127 -15.27 7.73 -8.43
CA ASN A 127 -16.11 6.55 -8.65
C ASN A 127 -15.28 5.25 -8.55
N PHE A 128 -14.12 5.20 -9.17
CA PHE A 128 -13.23 4.04 -9.10
C PHE A 128 -12.83 3.72 -7.65
N ALA A 129 -12.46 4.73 -6.86
CA ALA A 129 -12.14 4.56 -5.44
C ALA A 129 -13.38 4.11 -4.63
N ARG A 130 -14.57 4.66 -4.93
CA ARG A 130 -15.84 4.28 -4.29
C ARG A 130 -16.19 2.82 -4.59
N ASP A 131 -16.05 2.40 -5.83
CA ASP A 131 -16.38 1.04 -6.26
C ASP A 131 -15.44 0.01 -5.60
N PHE A 132 -14.14 0.34 -5.46
CA PHE A 132 -13.23 -0.48 -4.67
C PHE A 132 -13.65 -0.59 -3.20
N LEU A 133 -13.96 0.52 -2.54
CA LEU A 133 -14.44 0.50 -1.16
C LEU A 133 -15.74 -0.30 -1.01
N SER A 134 -16.63 -0.24 -2.01
CA SER A 134 -17.90 -0.96 -2.03
C SER A 134 -17.74 -2.46 -2.28
N SER A 135 -16.69 -2.86 -3.00
CA SER A 135 -16.44 -4.27 -3.35
C SER A 135 -15.86 -5.10 -2.21
N GLY A 136 -15.40 -4.47 -1.12
CA GLY A 136 -14.68 -5.13 -0.03
C GLY A 136 -13.25 -5.52 -0.39
N LYS A 137 -12.77 -5.23 -1.60
CA LYS A 137 -11.37 -5.43 -1.98
C LYS A 137 -10.47 -4.46 -1.21
N PRO A 138 -9.22 -4.84 -0.90
CA PRO A 138 -8.29 -3.98 -0.18
C PRO A 138 -8.07 -2.64 -0.89
N VAL A 139 -8.13 -1.55 -0.11
CA VAL A 139 -7.84 -0.17 -0.54
C VAL A 139 -6.78 0.41 0.38
N ALA A 140 -5.66 0.81 -0.18
CA ALA A 140 -4.56 1.41 0.57
C ALA A 140 -4.34 2.87 0.17
N ALA A 141 -4.19 3.76 1.15
CA ALA A 141 -3.98 5.19 0.92
C ALA A 141 -2.95 5.75 1.91
N ILE A 142 -1.95 6.46 1.42
CA ILE A 142 -0.88 7.03 2.26
C ILE A 142 -0.88 8.56 2.19
N CYS A 143 -0.46 9.21 3.30
CA CYS A 143 -0.18 10.64 3.38
C CYS A 143 -1.43 11.49 3.12
N HIS A 144 -1.46 12.23 2.01
CA HIS A 144 -2.61 13.04 1.61
C HIS A 144 -3.65 12.27 0.78
N ALA A 145 -3.36 11.02 0.36
CA ALA A 145 -4.29 10.22 -0.44
C ALA A 145 -5.69 10.04 0.17
N PRO A 146 -5.87 9.90 1.52
CA PRO A 146 -7.20 9.82 2.12
C PRO A 146 -8.13 11.00 1.81
N GLN A 147 -7.60 12.13 1.32
CA GLN A 147 -8.39 13.27 0.84
C GLN A 147 -9.33 12.89 -0.31
N LEU A 148 -8.87 12.03 -1.25
CA LEU A 148 -9.72 11.51 -2.31
C LEU A 148 -10.89 10.69 -1.75
N LEU A 149 -10.64 9.90 -0.70
CA LEU A 149 -11.66 9.02 -0.11
C LEU A 149 -12.80 9.78 0.56
N ILE A 150 -12.61 11.05 0.95
CA ILE A 150 -13.68 11.92 1.46
C ILE A 150 -14.81 12.02 0.44
N GLU A 151 -14.49 12.20 -0.85
CA GLU A 151 -15.45 12.40 -1.93
C GLU A 151 -16.27 11.12 -2.23
N THR A 152 -15.82 9.96 -1.78
CA THR A 152 -16.58 8.71 -1.94
C THR A 152 -17.84 8.67 -1.05
N GLY A 153 -17.87 9.44 0.05
CA GLY A 153 -18.93 9.40 1.04
C GLY A 153 -18.92 8.16 1.95
N MET A 154 -17.88 7.30 1.88
CA MET A 154 -17.83 6.00 2.56
C MET A 154 -16.95 5.96 3.82
N LEU A 155 -16.54 7.13 4.35
CA LEU A 155 -15.65 7.18 5.50
C LEU A 155 -16.35 7.23 6.86
N LYS A 156 -17.69 7.35 6.90
CA LYS A 156 -18.43 7.43 8.16
C LYS A 156 -18.21 6.17 9.01
N GLY A 157 -17.67 6.36 10.22
CA GLY A 157 -17.36 5.29 11.17
C GLY A 157 -16.09 4.51 10.87
N ARG A 158 -15.43 4.72 9.74
CA ARG A 158 -14.19 4.02 9.38
C ARG A 158 -13.02 4.52 10.22
N ARG A 159 -12.21 3.60 10.70
CA ARG A 159 -10.95 3.89 11.40
C ARG A 159 -9.84 4.09 10.38
N LEU A 160 -9.11 5.20 10.49
CA LEU A 160 -8.03 5.51 9.56
C LEU A 160 -6.98 6.45 10.15
N THR A 161 -5.89 6.61 9.42
CA THR A 161 -4.87 7.64 9.62
C THR A 161 -4.59 8.36 8.31
N SER A 162 -3.81 9.44 8.37
CA SER A 162 -3.39 10.22 7.20
C SER A 162 -2.23 11.14 7.58
N PHE A 163 -1.74 11.92 6.63
CA PHE A 163 -0.93 13.07 6.97
C PHE A 163 -1.71 13.98 7.94
N PRO A 164 -1.09 14.48 9.02
CA PRO A 164 -1.80 15.17 10.12
C PRO A 164 -2.66 16.36 9.71
N SER A 165 -2.30 17.05 8.62
CA SER A 165 -3.09 18.21 8.14
C SER A 165 -4.53 17.86 7.72
N LEU A 166 -4.79 16.59 7.36
CA LEU A 166 -6.13 16.14 6.95
C LEU A 166 -7.01 15.67 8.11
N GLN A 167 -6.51 15.68 9.34
CA GLN A 167 -7.25 15.15 10.49
C GLN A 167 -8.65 15.75 10.63
N THR A 168 -8.78 17.06 10.50
CA THR A 168 -10.05 17.77 10.64
C THR A 168 -11.01 17.38 9.51
N ASP A 169 -10.54 17.34 8.26
CA ASP A 169 -11.35 17.05 7.10
C ASP A 169 -11.91 15.62 7.16
N LEU A 170 -11.07 14.65 7.54
CA LEU A 170 -11.45 13.25 7.68
C LEU A 170 -12.44 13.03 8.84
N LYS A 171 -12.26 13.73 9.96
CA LYS A 171 -13.24 13.72 11.07
C LYS A 171 -14.58 14.33 10.65
N ASN A 172 -14.56 15.42 9.88
CA ASN A 172 -15.77 16.05 9.33
C ASN A 172 -16.48 15.12 8.34
N ALA A 173 -15.74 14.28 7.62
CA ALA A 173 -16.29 13.21 6.77
C ALA A 173 -16.82 12.01 7.57
N GLY A 174 -16.74 12.05 8.91
CA GLY A 174 -17.27 11.04 9.82
C GLY A 174 -16.30 9.92 10.17
N ALA A 175 -15.03 10.00 9.76
CA ALA A 175 -14.03 9.00 10.10
C ALA A 175 -13.53 9.12 11.55
N ILE A 176 -13.02 8.01 12.09
CA ILE A 176 -12.36 7.93 13.39
C ILE A 176 -10.85 7.95 13.13
N TRP A 177 -10.25 9.12 13.28
CA TRP A 177 -8.84 9.36 12.97
C TRP A 177 -7.91 9.00 14.12
N TYR A 178 -6.81 8.29 13.81
CA TYR A 178 -5.76 7.92 14.75
C TYR A 178 -4.39 8.42 14.28
N ASP A 179 -3.55 8.89 15.19
CA ASP A 179 -2.13 9.13 14.90
C ASP A 179 -1.32 7.84 15.09
N ARG A 180 -1.28 7.01 14.05
CA ARG A 180 -0.54 5.74 14.01
C ARG A 180 0.16 5.59 12.67
N GLU A 181 1.29 4.87 12.66
CA GLU A 181 2.04 4.61 11.43
C GLU A 181 1.21 3.89 10.37
N VAL A 182 0.36 2.95 10.79
CA VAL A 182 -0.61 2.24 9.95
C VAL A 182 -1.90 2.01 10.73
N VAL A 183 -3.03 2.19 10.06
CA VAL A 183 -4.35 1.78 10.53
C VAL A 183 -4.98 0.93 9.43
N SER A 184 -5.44 -0.28 9.80
CA SER A 184 -6.26 -1.14 8.96
C SER A 184 -7.66 -1.27 9.55
N ASP A 185 -8.67 -1.20 8.69
CA ASP A 185 -10.08 -1.29 9.04
C ASP A 185 -10.90 -1.88 7.89
N ASN A 186 -11.29 -3.15 7.99
CA ASN A 186 -12.08 -3.87 6.98
C ASN A 186 -11.57 -3.63 5.55
N GLY A 187 -10.31 -3.98 5.28
CA GLY A 187 -9.67 -3.81 3.98
C GLY A 187 -9.22 -2.38 3.60
N LEU A 188 -9.52 -1.36 4.42
CA LEU A 188 -8.96 -0.03 4.23
C LEU A 188 -7.66 0.12 5.03
N ILE A 189 -6.53 0.27 4.35
CA ILE A 189 -5.19 0.44 4.91
C ILE A 189 -4.76 1.89 4.72
N THR A 190 -4.43 2.58 5.80
CA THR A 190 -3.97 3.97 5.72
C THR A 190 -2.68 4.19 6.47
N SER A 191 -1.86 5.15 6.02
CA SER A 191 -0.59 5.53 6.62
C SER A 191 -0.34 7.03 6.52
N ARG A 192 0.63 7.57 7.29
CA ARG A 192 0.76 9.03 7.47
C ARG A 192 1.73 9.69 6.49
N SER A 193 2.86 9.03 6.18
CA SER A 193 3.96 9.71 5.50
C SER A 193 5.01 8.71 4.99
N PRO A 194 6.01 9.17 4.21
CA PRO A 194 7.13 8.33 3.78
C PRO A 194 7.89 7.62 4.89
N LYS A 195 7.89 8.18 6.11
CA LYS A 195 8.55 7.56 7.27
C LYS A 195 7.93 6.22 7.68
N ASP A 196 6.66 6.02 7.36
CA ASP A 196 5.87 4.86 7.75
C ASP A 196 5.80 3.79 6.64
N LEU A 197 6.49 3.99 5.50
CA LEU A 197 6.40 3.12 4.31
C LEU A 197 6.73 1.65 4.59
N ASN A 198 7.66 1.36 5.50
CA ASN A 198 7.98 -0.04 5.82
C ASN A 198 6.78 -0.77 6.42
N ALA A 199 6.12 -0.16 7.40
CA ALA A 199 4.92 -0.72 8.05
C ALA A 199 3.73 -0.75 7.07
N PHE A 200 3.57 0.31 6.27
CA PHE A 200 2.53 0.41 5.24
C PHE A 200 2.66 -0.70 4.19
N ASN A 201 3.85 -0.91 3.62
CA ASN A 201 4.09 -1.92 2.59
C ASN A 201 3.85 -3.34 3.12
N LEU A 202 4.27 -3.65 4.35
CA LEU A 202 4.03 -4.95 4.97
C LEU A 202 2.53 -5.20 5.16
N LYS A 203 1.80 -4.21 5.70
CA LYS A 203 0.35 -4.35 5.92
C LYS A 203 -0.43 -4.40 4.61
N LEU A 204 0.00 -3.67 3.59
CA LEU A 204 -0.57 -3.72 2.24
C LEU A 204 -0.48 -5.13 1.64
N ILE A 205 0.70 -5.76 1.70
CA ILE A 205 0.91 -7.12 1.20
C ILE A 205 0.07 -8.13 1.99
N GLU A 206 0.00 -8.01 3.31
CA GLU A 206 -0.80 -8.86 4.19
C GLU A 206 -2.27 -8.81 3.81
N GLU A 207 -2.89 -7.63 3.77
CA GLU A 207 -4.32 -7.44 3.48
C GLU A 207 -4.71 -7.90 2.06
N ILE A 208 -3.84 -7.67 1.07
CA ILE A 208 -4.08 -8.18 -0.30
C ILE A 208 -4.01 -9.71 -0.33
N GLY A 209 -3.10 -10.30 0.45
CA GLY A 209 -3.00 -11.75 0.60
C GLY A 209 -4.22 -12.38 1.26
N GLU A 210 -4.87 -11.68 2.19
CA GLU A 210 -6.12 -12.09 2.85
C GLU A 210 -7.32 -12.00 1.89
N GLY A 211 -7.33 -11.04 0.97
CA GLY A 211 -8.32 -10.89 -0.08
C GLY A 211 -9.52 -10.02 0.31
N VAL A 212 -10.72 -10.36 -0.15
CA VAL A 212 -11.94 -9.57 0.04
C VAL A 212 -12.42 -9.63 1.49
N HIS A 213 -12.71 -8.47 2.07
CA HIS A 213 -13.27 -8.34 3.42
C HIS A 213 -14.80 -8.22 3.35
N GLU A 214 -15.51 -9.05 4.11
CA GLU A 214 -16.96 -8.93 4.21
C GLU A 214 -17.34 -7.64 4.98
N HIS A 215 -18.26 -6.89 4.42
CA HIS A 215 -18.80 -5.72 5.10
C HIS A 215 -19.66 -6.18 6.29
N ALA A 216 -19.26 -5.81 7.52
CA ALA A 216 -20.02 -6.05 8.74
C ALA A 216 -21.14 -5.02 8.89
#